data_d6c21703f696635a7fc69d9ddcd9ced0
#
_entry.id   d6c21703f696635a7fc69d9ddcd9ced0
#
_cell.length_a   1.000
_cell.length_b   1.000
_cell.length_c   1.000
_cell.angle_alpha   90.00
_cell.angle_beta   90.00
_cell.angle_gamma   90.00
#
_symmetry.space_group_name_H-M   'P 1'
#
loop_
_entity.id
_entity.type
_entity.pdbx_description
1 polymer ?
#
loop_
_entity_poly.entity_id
_entity_poly.type
_entity_poly.pdbx_seq_one_letter_code
_entity_poly.pdbx_strand_id
1 'polypeptide(L)'
;MILVTGATGTVGGRVARRLLDRGPLRVLARRPERVAFAGPSAEVVPGDYGDRASLDAAMVGVRAAFLVTNDPQRPQEDADLLDAARAAGVRRVVKLSAHAVGQPGADDLITDWHRANEDRLRACGLDWTILRPRAFMTNTLSWASSIRTEGVVRAFDGESPNACVDPDDIAEVACRALTEPGHEGRVYSLTGPEALTVREQTDQLGEMLGRSLRFERLTADQFRAGLRRRYPEPVVEALMASAERGRSGSKAQVDPTVREVTGRPPKNFRAWAAENAERFN
;
A
#
# COMPACT_ATOMS: atom_id res chain seq x y z
N MET A 1 -2.75 -2.98 23.42
CA MET A 1 -2.15 -3.76 22.35
C MET A 1 -2.60 -3.21 21.00
N ILE A 2 -1.71 -3.18 20.00
CA ILE A 2 -2.03 -2.84 18.60
C ILE A 2 -1.96 -4.12 17.78
N LEU A 3 -2.93 -4.35 16.89
CA LEU A 3 -2.89 -5.43 15.91
C LEU A 3 -2.46 -4.89 14.54
N VAL A 4 -1.58 -5.61 13.85
CA VAL A 4 -1.23 -5.33 12.46
C VAL A 4 -1.54 -6.55 11.59
N THR A 5 -2.35 -6.33 10.54
CA THR A 5 -2.57 -7.31 9.48
C THR A 5 -1.66 -7.03 8.27
N GLY A 6 -1.47 -8.01 7.40
CA GLY A 6 -0.62 -7.84 6.21
C GLY A 6 0.87 -7.58 6.49
N ALA A 7 1.38 -8.01 7.62
CA ALA A 7 2.75 -7.73 8.07
C ALA A 7 3.85 -8.39 7.22
N THR A 8 3.52 -9.36 6.38
CA THR A 8 4.43 -9.92 5.37
C THR A 8 4.45 -9.10 4.06
N GLY A 9 3.58 -8.10 3.96
CA GLY A 9 3.45 -7.23 2.78
C GLY A 9 4.23 -5.93 2.89
N THR A 10 4.13 -5.12 1.84
CA THR A 10 4.92 -3.89 1.63
C THR A 10 4.69 -2.84 2.72
N VAL A 11 3.43 -2.53 3.06
CA VAL A 11 3.10 -1.50 4.06
C VAL A 11 2.99 -2.10 5.45
N GLY A 12 2.22 -3.18 5.63
CA GLY A 12 2.00 -3.79 6.94
C GLY A 12 3.29 -4.21 7.66
N GLY A 13 4.28 -4.74 6.91
CA GLY A 13 5.58 -5.08 7.47
C GLY A 13 6.38 -3.87 7.97
N ARG A 14 6.24 -2.71 7.31
CA ARG A 14 6.86 -1.46 7.74
C ARG A 14 6.17 -0.88 8.97
N VAL A 15 4.84 -0.90 8.97
CA VAL A 15 4.05 -0.50 10.15
C VAL A 15 4.42 -1.34 11.36
N ALA A 16 4.44 -2.66 11.21
CA ALA A 16 4.76 -3.55 12.33
C ALA A 16 6.18 -3.29 12.89
N ARG A 17 7.20 -3.17 12.01
CA ARG A 17 8.57 -2.86 12.45
C ARG A 17 8.66 -1.53 13.21
N ARG A 18 7.97 -0.49 12.76
CA ARG A 18 7.96 0.83 13.43
C ARG A 18 7.23 0.82 14.76
N LEU A 19 6.34 -0.14 14.99
CA LEU A 19 5.58 -0.28 16.23
C LEU A 19 6.30 -1.14 17.28
N LEU A 20 7.37 -1.87 16.94
CA LEU A 20 8.09 -2.75 17.88
C LEU A 20 8.52 -2.06 19.17
N ASP A 21 8.93 -0.79 19.08
CA ASP A 21 9.41 0.00 20.21
C ASP A 21 8.33 0.94 20.77
N ARG A 22 7.08 0.85 20.28
CA ARG A 22 5.97 1.74 20.69
C ARG A 22 4.92 1.06 21.58
N GLY A 23 5.21 -0.14 22.08
CA GLY A 23 4.34 -0.87 23.01
C GLY A 23 3.92 -2.26 22.49
N PRO A 24 3.00 -2.93 23.21
CA PRO A 24 2.61 -4.30 22.86
C PRO A 24 2.00 -4.38 21.45
N LEU A 25 2.62 -5.20 20.62
CA LEU A 25 2.25 -5.43 19.23
C LEU A 25 1.78 -6.88 19.03
N ARG A 26 0.69 -7.07 18.33
CA ARG A 26 0.27 -8.36 17.78
C ARG A 26 0.27 -8.30 16.25
N VAL A 27 0.75 -9.35 15.62
CA VAL A 27 0.80 -9.49 14.17
C VAL A 27 -0.03 -10.70 13.76
N LEU A 28 -1.05 -10.49 12.93
CA LEU A 28 -1.82 -11.57 12.34
C LEU A 28 -1.18 -12.00 11.03
N ALA A 29 -0.80 -13.27 10.91
CA ALA A 29 -0.19 -13.80 9.70
C ALA A 29 -0.68 -15.23 9.40
N ARG A 30 -0.99 -15.52 8.13
CA ARG A 30 -1.31 -16.88 7.67
C ARG A 30 -0.12 -17.84 7.81
N ARG A 31 1.08 -17.29 7.77
CA ARG A 31 2.36 -18.01 7.88
C ARG A 31 3.27 -17.25 8.86
N PRO A 32 3.17 -17.54 10.17
CA PRO A 32 3.94 -16.85 11.20
C PRO A 32 5.45 -16.90 10.97
N GLU A 33 5.96 -18.01 10.41
CA GLU A 33 7.37 -18.21 10.09
C GLU A 33 7.94 -17.23 9.04
N ARG A 34 7.06 -16.54 8.29
CA ARG A 34 7.45 -15.50 7.31
C ARG A 34 7.57 -14.11 7.90
N VAL A 35 7.25 -13.93 9.16
CA VAL A 35 7.39 -12.66 9.86
C VAL A 35 8.82 -12.53 10.38
N ALA A 36 9.71 -12.00 9.57
CA ALA A 36 11.16 -11.96 9.80
C ALA A 36 11.63 -11.03 10.94
N PHE A 37 10.72 -10.26 11.55
CA PHE A 37 11.02 -9.30 12.62
C PHE A 37 10.35 -9.67 13.95
N ALA A 38 9.84 -10.89 14.08
CA ALA A 38 9.26 -11.37 15.32
C ALA A 38 10.36 -11.44 16.40
N GLY A 39 10.18 -10.69 17.46
CA GLY A 39 11.05 -10.61 18.62
C GLY A 39 10.21 -10.57 19.90
N PRO A 40 10.82 -10.43 21.07
CA PRO A 40 10.10 -10.45 22.35
C PRO A 40 9.02 -9.36 22.47
N SER A 41 9.09 -8.31 21.63
CA SER A 41 8.12 -7.20 21.62
C SER A 41 6.91 -7.42 20.71
N ALA A 42 6.86 -8.50 19.92
CA ALA A 42 5.78 -8.77 18.98
C ALA A 42 5.24 -10.19 19.12
N GLU A 43 3.98 -10.30 19.47
CA GLU A 43 3.23 -11.55 19.44
C GLU A 43 2.78 -11.84 18.00
N VAL A 44 3.28 -12.90 17.39
CA VAL A 44 2.82 -13.35 16.06
C VAL A 44 1.80 -14.46 16.23
N VAL A 45 0.58 -14.21 15.78
CA VAL A 45 -0.53 -15.18 15.88
C VAL A 45 -0.90 -15.71 14.49
N PRO A 46 -1.14 -17.02 14.36
CA PRO A 46 -1.66 -17.57 13.12
C PRO A 46 -3.10 -17.11 12.92
N GLY A 47 -3.49 -16.84 11.67
CA GLY A 47 -4.87 -16.58 11.31
C GLY A 47 -5.06 -16.32 9.84
N ASP A 48 -6.25 -16.61 9.37
CA ASP A 48 -6.69 -16.39 8.00
C ASP A 48 -7.92 -15.46 8.00
N TYR A 49 -8.01 -14.55 7.04
CA TYR A 49 -9.13 -13.63 6.93
C TYR A 49 -10.46 -14.35 6.63
N GLY A 50 -10.42 -15.55 6.07
CA GLY A 50 -11.60 -16.41 5.87
C GLY A 50 -11.96 -17.28 7.08
N ASP A 51 -11.18 -17.23 8.16
CA ASP A 51 -11.46 -17.97 9.40
C ASP A 51 -11.84 -17.02 10.53
N ARG A 52 -13.13 -16.87 10.76
CA ARG A 52 -13.69 -15.98 11.78
C ARG A 52 -13.16 -16.29 13.18
N ALA A 53 -13.00 -17.54 13.54
CA ALA A 53 -12.51 -17.91 14.87
C ALA A 53 -11.08 -17.44 15.11
N SER A 54 -10.23 -17.51 14.08
CA SER A 54 -8.86 -16.99 14.15
C SER A 54 -8.83 -15.46 14.26
N LEU A 55 -9.76 -14.75 13.60
CA LEU A 55 -9.88 -13.30 13.71
C LEU A 55 -10.36 -12.89 15.10
N ASP A 56 -11.37 -13.53 15.64
CA ASP A 56 -11.89 -13.25 17.00
C ASP A 56 -10.77 -13.45 18.04
N ALA A 57 -10.03 -14.55 17.95
CA ALA A 57 -8.88 -14.82 18.83
C ALA A 57 -7.77 -13.75 18.70
N ALA A 58 -7.45 -13.33 17.47
CA ALA A 58 -6.44 -12.31 17.23
C ALA A 58 -6.83 -10.94 17.78
N MET A 59 -8.12 -10.61 17.83
CA MET A 59 -8.62 -9.31 18.31
C MET A 59 -8.73 -9.21 19.85
N VAL A 60 -8.58 -10.28 20.60
CA VAL A 60 -8.67 -10.26 22.08
C VAL A 60 -7.64 -9.28 22.67
N GLY A 61 -8.12 -8.28 23.45
CA GLY A 61 -7.27 -7.29 24.11
C GLY A 61 -6.65 -6.23 23.19
N VAL A 62 -7.04 -6.21 21.92
CA VAL A 62 -6.58 -5.20 20.94
C VAL A 62 -7.34 -3.89 21.18
N ARG A 63 -6.60 -2.77 21.23
CA ARG A 63 -7.18 -1.42 21.35
C ARG A 63 -7.20 -0.67 20.02
N ALA A 64 -6.22 -0.93 19.16
CA ALA A 64 -6.13 -0.32 17.83
C ALA A 64 -5.67 -1.36 16.81
N ALA A 65 -6.15 -1.27 15.58
CA ALA A 65 -5.81 -2.22 14.53
C ALA A 65 -5.43 -1.50 13.21
N PHE A 66 -4.35 -1.97 12.58
CA PHE A 66 -4.02 -1.62 11.20
C PHE A 66 -4.51 -2.73 10.28
N LEU A 67 -5.48 -2.41 9.42
CA LEU A 67 -6.13 -3.38 8.55
C LEU A 67 -5.69 -3.24 7.10
N VAL A 68 -5.13 -4.30 6.56
CA VAL A 68 -4.76 -4.45 5.15
C VAL A 68 -5.32 -5.75 4.62
N THR A 69 -6.13 -5.66 3.59
CA THR A 69 -6.58 -6.75 2.73
C THR A 69 -6.10 -6.49 1.31
N ASN A 70 -6.05 -7.48 0.46
CA ASN A 70 -5.46 -7.34 -0.87
C ASN A 70 -6.15 -8.17 -1.96
N ASP A 71 -7.30 -8.76 -1.65
CA ASP A 71 -8.03 -9.58 -2.62
C ASP A 71 -9.44 -9.01 -2.88
N PRO A 72 -9.64 -8.25 -3.98
CA PRO A 72 -10.94 -7.69 -4.31
C PRO A 72 -11.98 -8.75 -4.69
N GLN A 73 -11.56 -10.00 -4.92
CA GLN A 73 -12.47 -11.12 -5.17
C GLN A 73 -13.01 -11.76 -3.89
N ARG A 74 -12.49 -11.32 -2.73
CA ARG A 74 -12.91 -11.77 -1.39
C ARG A 74 -13.37 -10.60 -0.52
N PRO A 75 -14.43 -9.89 -0.92
CA PRO A 75 -14.89 -8.69 -0.20
C PRO A 75 -15.37 -8.99 1.23
N GLN A 76 -15.67 -10.26 1.53
CA GLN A 76 -16.09 -10.68 2.86
C GLN A 76 -14.94 -10.61 3.88
N GLU A 77 -13.70 -10.79 3.48
CA GLU A 77 -12.53 -10.73 4.38
C GLU A 77 -12.44 -9.39 5.13
N ASP A 78 -12.75 -8.28 4.47
CA ASP A 78 -12.80 -6.96 5.12
C ASP A 78 -13.95 -6.84 6.12
N ALA A 79 -15.13 -7.37 5.77
CA ALA A 79 -16.28 -7.35 6.67
C ALA A 79 -15.99 -8.17 7.94
N ASP A 80 -15.44 -9.37 7.78
CA ASP A 80 -15.14 -10.27 8.89
C ASP A 80 -14.09 -9.67 9.84
N LEU A 81 -13.05 -8.99 9.29
CA LEU A 81 -12.06 -8.26 10.08
C LEU A 81 -12.68 -7.11 10.88
N LEU A 82 -13.57 -6.32 10.27
CA LEU A 82 -14.24 -5.21 10.95
C LEU A 82 -15.22 -5.70 12.01
N ASP A 83 -15.95 -6.76 11.72
CA ASP A 83 -16.89 -7.36 12.68
C ASP A 83 -16.18 -8.00 13.87
N ALA A 84 -15.04 -8.65 13.65
CA ALA A 84 -14.19 -9.17 14.72
C ALA A 84 -13.62 -8.04 15.58
N ALA A 85 -13.14 -6.95 14.95
CA ALA A 85 -12.63 -5.78 15.66
C ALA A 85 -13.73 -5.14 16.53
N ARG A 86 -14.94 -4.97 15.99
CA ARG A 86 -16.08 -4.42 16.71
C ARG A 86 -16.49 -5.31 17.89
N ALA A 87 -16.61 -6.62 17.67
CA ALA A 87 -17.01 -7.58 18.69
C ALA A 87 -16.01 -7.64 19.85
N ALA A 88 -14.72 -7.48 19.58
CA ALA A 88 -13.66 -7.45 20.59
C ALA A 88 -13.51 -6.09 21.31
N GLY A 89 -14.27 -5.07 20.93
CA GLY A 89 -14.19 -3.73 21.54
C GLY A 89 -12.93 -2.94 21.12
N VAL A 90 -12.38 -3.22 19.95
CA VAL A 90 -11.32 -2.38 19.35
C VAL A 90 -11.86 -0.96 19.24
N ARG A 91 -11.07 0.02 19.67
CA ARG A 91 -11.50 1.42 19.64
C ARG A 91 -11.17 2.12 18.34
N ARG A 92 -9.98 1.85 17.78
CA ARG A 92 -9.43 2.57 16.62
C ARG A 92 -9.01 1.61 15.52
N VAL A 93 -9.41 1.93 14.30
CA VAL A 93 -9.01 1.20 13.09
C VAL A 93 -8.35 2.16 12.10
N VAL A 94 -7.17 1.82 11.64
CA VAL A 94 -6.50 2.48 10.51
C VAL A 94 -6.55 1.52 9.32
N LYS A 95 -7.22 1.91 8.25
CA LYS A 95 -7.43 1.07 7.06
C LYS A 95 -6.58 1.57 5.90
N LEU A 96 -5.82 0.66 5.30
CA LEU A 96 -5.18 0.92 4.01
C LEU A 96 -6.23 0.79 2.90
N SER A 97 -6.41 1.85 2.15
CA SER A 97 -7.27 1.98 0.98
C SER A 97 -6.44 2.36 -0.25
N ALA A 98 -7.03 3.02 -1.23
CA ALA A 98 -6.35 3.48 -2.45
C ALA A 98 -6.78 4.90 -2.81
N HIS A 99 -5.86 5.68 -3.38
CA HIS A 99 -6.13 7.06 -3.82
C HIS A 99 -7.25 7.13 -4.87
N ALA A 100 -7.39 6.09 -5.69
CA ALA A 100 -8.41 6.02 -6.74
C ALA A 100 -9.85 6.14 -6.21
N VAL A 101 -10.13 5.78 -4.95
CA VAL A 101 -11.46 5.91 -4.34
C VAL A 101 -11.97 7.37 -4.36
N GLY A 102 -11.05 8.33 -4.23
CA GLY A 102 -11.38 9.76 -4.30
C GLY A 102 -11.39 10.36 -5.71
N GLN A 103 -11.10 9.56 -6.75
CA GLN A 103 -11.03 10.06 -8.12
C GLN A 103 -12.37 9.92 -8.83
N PRO A 104 -12.92 10.99 -9.45
CA PRO A 104 -14.10 10.88 -10.29
C PRO A 104 -13.88 9.89 -11.45
N GLY A 105 -14.90 9.08 -11.75
CA GLY A 105 -14.86 8.10 -12.85
C GLY A 105 -13.93 6.89 -12.61
N ALA A 106 -13.44 6.70 -11.40
CA ALA A 106 -12.75 5.47 -11.03
C ALA A 106 -13.78 4.43 -10.56
N ASP A 107 -14.15 3.54 -11.47
CA ASP A 107 -15.24 2.56 -11.35
C ASP A 107 -14.79 1.12 -11.68
N ASP A 108 -13.51 0.82 -11.49
CA ASP A 108 -12.98 -0.53 -11.64
C ASP A 108 -13.14 -1.38 -10.36
N LEU A 109 -13.07 -2.71 -10.52
CA LEU A 109 -13.21 -3.69 -9.43
C LEU A 109 -12.41 -3.35 -8.17
N ILE A 110 -11.15 -2.92 -8.32
CA ILE A 110 -10.27 -2.63 -7.18
C ILE A 110 -10.74 -1.36 -6.47
N THR A 111 -11.11 -0.34 -7.23
CA THR A 111 -11.58 0.93 -6.69
C THR A 111 -12.92 0.77 -5.98
N ASP A 112 -13.86 0.03 -6.58
CA ASP A 112 -15.18 -0.23 -6.01
C ASP A 112 -15.09 -1.08 -4.73
N TRP A 113 -14.22 -2.09 -4.73
CA TRP A 113 -13.94 -2.87 -3.55
C TRP A 113 -13.39 -2.00 -2.39
N HIS A 114 -12.42 -1.13 -2.65
CA HIS A 114 -11.92 -0.21 -1.63
C HIS A 114 -13.00 0.77 -1.15
N ARG A 115 -13.84 1.30 -2.06
CA ARG A 115 -14.94 2.19 -1.73
C ARG A 115 -15.93 1.52 -0.79
N ALA A 116 -16.37 0.30 -1.12
CA ALA A 116 -17.27 -0.47 -0.29
C ALA A 116 -16.70 -0.74 1.11
N ASN A 117 -15.39 -1.01 1.20
CA ASN A 117 -14.71 -1.22 2.47
C ASN A 117 -14.59 0.06 3.32
N GLU A 118 -14.36 1.21 2.69
CA GLU A 118 -14.40 2.50 3.37
C GLU A 118 -15.79 2.82 3.92
N ASP A 119 -16.84 2.53 3.15
CA ASP A 119 -18.23 2.78 3.57
C ASP A 119 -18.61 1.88 4.76
N ARG A 120 -18.22 0.61 4.74
CA ARG A 120 -18.39 -0.29 5.90
C ARG A 120 -17.66 0.22 7.13
N LEU A 121 -16.41 0.68 6.97
CA LEU A 121 -15.62 1.22 8.08
C LEU A 121 -16.29 2.46 8.68
N ARG A 122 -16.79 3.38 7.85
CA ARG A 122 -17.51 4.57 8.33
C ARG A 122 -18.79 4.23 9.10
N ALA A 123 -19.46 3.14 8.70
CA ALA A 123 -20.72 2.70 9.30
C ALA A 123 -20.53 1.81 10.54
N CYS A 124 -19.31 1.34 10.85
CA CYS A 124 -19.11 0.32 11.89
C CYS A 124 -19.13 0.84 13.33
N GLY A 125 -19.12 2.16 13.56
CA GLY A 125 -19.16 2.78 14.89
C GLY A 125 -17.82 2.80 15.64
N LEU A 126 -16.71 2.45 15.00
CA LEU A 126 -15.37 2.56 15.55
C LEU A 126 -14.73 3.91 15.19
N ASP A 127 -13.72 4.34 15.94
CA ASP A 127 -12.84 5.43 15.53
C ASP A 127 -12.02 4.96 14.33
N TRP A 128 -12.12 5.64 13.21
CA TRP A 128 -11.48 5.21 11.98
C TRP A 128 -10.57 6.27 11.37
N THR A 129 -9.53 5.79 10.69
CA THR A 129 -8.69 6.59 9.79
C THR A 129 -8.48 5.81 8.50
N ILE A 130 -8.65 6.46 7.35
CA ILE A 130 -8.49 5.86 6.03
C ILE A 130 -7.24 6.44 5.37
N LEU A 131 -6.34 5.56 4.93
CA LEU A 131 -5.14 5.93 4.19
C LEU A 131 -5.35 5.60 2.70
N ARG A 132 -5.31 6.62 1.87
CA ARG A 132 -5.45 6.52 0.40
C ARG A 132 -4.11 6.81 -0.29
N PRO A 133 -3.18 5.85 -0.31
CA PRO A 133 -1.91 6.07 -0.99
C PRO A 133 -2.07 6.09 -2.50
N ARG A 134 -1.20 6.85 -3.16
CA ARG A 134 -0.90 6.77 -4.57
C ARG A 134 -0.08 5.48 -4.87
N ALA A 135 0.27 5.23 -6.11
CA ALA A 135 1.15 4.11 -6.45
C ALA A 135 2.45 4.14 -5.64
N PHE A 136 2.93 2.97 -5.26
CA PHE A 136 4.13 2.86 -4.44
C PHE A 136 5.40 2.96 -5.29
N MET A 137 6.43 3.65 -4.78
CA MET A 137 7.75 3.66 -5.41
C MET A 137 8.31 2.23 -5.58
N THR A 138 8.00 1.33 -4.66
CA THR A 138 8.40 -0.09 -4.76
C THR A 138 7.83 -0.83 -5.98
N ASN A 139 6.83 -0.30 -6.68
CA ASN A 139 6.32 -0.90 -7.91
C ASN A 139 7.39 -0.90 -9.02
N THR A 140 8.34 0.03 -8.98
CA THR A 140 9.47 0.09 -9.92
C THR A 140 10.44 -1.08 -9.78
N LEU A 141 10.43 -1.80 -8.65
CA LEU A 141 11.20 -3.04 -8.49
C LEU A 141 10.79 -4.13 -9.48
N SER A 142 9.61 -4.03 -10.11
CA SER A 142 9.22 -4.90 -11.21
C SER A 142 10.11 -4.78 -12.43
N TRP A 143 10.85 -3.68 -12.57
CA TRP A 143 11.81 -3.44 -13.66
C TRP A 143 13.21 -3.99 -13.37
N ALA A 144 13.48 -4.39 -12.12
CA ALA A 144 14.82 -4.78 -11.69
C ALA A 144 15.46 -5.86 -12.57
N SER A 145 14.70 -6.88 -12.97
CA SER A 145 15.21 -7.95 -13.84
C SER A 145 15.66 -7.41 -15.21
N SER A 146 14.79 -6.69 -15.93
CA SER A 146 15.12 -6.15 -17.25
C SER A 146 16.18 -5.05 -17.21
N ILE A 147 16.27 -4.30 -16.10
CA ILE A 147 17.36 -3.36 -15.86
C ILE A 147 18.70 -4.11 -15.76
N ARG A 148 18.77 -5.18 -14.95
CA ARG A 148 20.01 -5.96 -14.80
C ARG A 148 20.47 -6.63 -16.08
N THR A 149 19.55 -7.25 -16.79
CA THR A 149 19.90 -8.11 -17.94
C THR A 149 20.04 -7.35 -19.26
N GLU A 150 19.31 -6.25 -19.42
CA GLU A 150 19.17 -5.58 -20.72
C GLU A 150 19.38 -4.04 -20.66
N GLY A 151 19.43 -3.46 -19.46
CA GLY A 151 19.47 -1.99 -19.28
C GLY A 151 18.16 -1.32 -19.71
N VAL A 152 17.00 -2.00 -19.56
CA VAL A 152 15.72 -1.55 -20.10
C VAL A 152 14.65 -1.49 -19.02
N VAL A 153 13.91 -0.37 -19.01
CA VAL A 153 12.65 -0.20 -18.28
C VAL A 153 11.49 -0.37 -19.25
N ARG A 154 10.59 -1.31 -18.95
CA ARG A 154 9.40 -1.55 -19.78
C ARG A 154 8.14 -1.21 -19.01
N ALA A 155 7.31 -0.29 -19.57
CA ALA A 155 6.02 0.06 -19.00
C ALA A 155 5.00 0.40 -20.11
N PHE A 156 3.72 0.34 -19.76
CA PHE A 156 2.61 0.63 -20.68
C PHE A 156 2.59 2.10 -21.09
N ASP A 157 2.91 3.02 -20.17
CA ASP A 157 2.96 4.45 -20.44
C ASP A 157 4.25 5.05 -19.86
N GLY A 158 4.88 5.91 -20.62
CA GLY A 158 6.13 6.58 -20.25
C GLY A 158 5.97 8.06 -19.93
N GLU A 159 4.84 8.66 -20.30
CA GLU A 159 4.68 10.12 -20.37
C GLU A 159 3.77 10.69 -19.28
N SER A 160 2.91 9.88 -18.69
CA SER A 160 1.96 10.37 -17.67
C SER A 160 2.63 10.44 -16.30
N PRO A 161 2.66 11.64 -15.68
CA PRO A 161 3.27 11.81 -14.37
C PRO A 161 2.44 11.16 -13.27
N ASN A 162 3.12 10.59 -12.27
CA ASN A 162 2.51 9.94 -11.12
C ASN A 162 3.28 10.32 -9.84
N ALA A 163 2.56 10.85 -8.85
CA ALA A 163 3.12 11.23 -7.56
C ALA A 163 3.27 10.00 -6.64
N CYS A 164 4.12 9.04 -7.06
CA CYS A 164 4.36 7.81 -6.31
C CYS A 164 4.88 8.09 -4.90
N VAL A 165 4.41 7.30 -3.93
CA VAL A 165 4.75 7.46 -2.51
C VAL A 165 5.68 6.34 -2.01
N ASP A 166 6.63 6.67 -1.14
CA ASP A 166 7.41 5.66 -0.42
C ASP A 166 6.50 4.93 0.59
N PRO A 167 6.46 3.59 0.58
CA PRO A 167 5.74 2.82 1.60
C PRO A 167 6.17 3.12 3.05
N ASP A 168 7.38 3.62 3.27
CA ASP A 168 7.83 4.04 4.59
C ASP A 168 7.14 5.31 5.08
N ASP A 169 6.77 6.24 4.18
CA ASP A 169 5.97 7.40 4.51
C ASP A 169 4.53 7.01 4.85
N ILE A 170 3.96 6.05 4.11
CA ILE A 170 2.63 5.49 4.44
C ILE A 170 2.65 4.85 5.83
N ALA A 171 3.70 4.09 6.15
CA ALA A 171 3.84 3.41 7.43
C ALA A 171 3.99 4.40 8.59
N GLU A 172 4.71 5.50 8.39
CA GLU A 172 4.82 6.55 9.42
C GLU A 172 3.47 7.20 9.70
N VAL A 173 2.70 7.58 8.67
CA VAL A 173 1.35 8.12 8.83
C VAL A 173 0.44 7.11 9.54
N ALA A 174 0.52 5.83 9.17
CA ALA A 174 -0.25 4.76 9.82
C ALA A 174 0.09 4.65 11.31
N CYS A 175 1.38 4.67 11.66
CA CYS A 175 1.82 4.58 13.05
C CYS A 175 1.30 5.76 13.88
N ARG A 176 1.37 6.99 13.38
CA ARG A 176 0.82 8.16 14.06
C ARG A 176 -0.68 8.04 14.25
N ALA A 177 -1.41 7.66 13.20
CA ALA A 177 -2.85 7.47 13.29
C ALA A 177 -3.25 6.36 14.28
N LEU A 178 -2.40 5.34 14.51
CA LEU A 178 -2.63 4.29 15.51
C LEU A 178 -2.32 4.73 16.94
N THR A 179 -1.34 5.62 17.14
CA THR A 179 -0.77 5.92 18.47
C THR A 179 -1.08 7.31 18.99
N GLU A 180 -1.38 8.27 18.11
CA GLU A 180 -1.63 9.66 18.46
C GLU A 180 -3.13 10.00 18.37
N PRO A 181 -3.63 11.01 19.09
CA PRO A 181 -5.02 11.50 18.93
C PRO A 181 -5.16 12.44 17.72
N GLY A 182 -6.42 12.71 17.31
CA GLY A 182 -6.73 13.72 16.29
C GLY A 182 -6.77 13.20 14.86
N HIS A 183 -6.68 11.88 14.67
CA HIS A 183 -6.75 11.22 13.38
C HIS A 183 -8.10 10.56 13.11
N GLU A 184 -9.00 10.58 14.08
CA GLU A 184 -10.33 9.99 14.01
C GLU A 184 -11.17 10.69 12.94
N GLY A 185 -11.87 9.92 12.10
CA GLY A 185 -12.72 10.44 11.02
C GLY A 185 -11.93 11.05 9.84
N ARG A 186 -10.62 10.84 9.77
CA ARG A 186 -9.77 11.42 8.73
C ARG A 186 -9.57 10.46 7.56
N VAL A 187 -9.55 11.06 6.36
CA VAL A 187 -9.11 10.41 5.12
C VAL A 187 -7.83 11.10 4.66
N TYR A 188 -6.76 10.37 4.56
CA TYR A 188 -5.45 10.89 4.19
C TYR A 188 -5.04 10.44 2.79
N SER A 189 -4.94 11.39 1.87
CA SER A 189 -4.34 11.18 0.55
C SER A 189 -2.82 11.21 0.68
N LEU A 190 -2.15 10.11 0.33
CA LEU A 190 -0.72 9.97 0.53
C LEU A 190 0.02 9.89 -0.80
N THR A 191 0.84 10.89 -1.08
CA THR A 191 1.65 11.00 -2.30
C THR A 191 3.12 11.25 -1.96
N GLY A 192 3.99 11.02 -2.93
CA GLY A 192 5.34 11.56 -2.90
C GLY A 192 5.36 13.09 -3.08
N PRO A 193 6.53 13.71 -2.98
CA PRO A 193 6.68 15.17 -3.08
C PRO A 193 6.67 15.68 -4.53
N GLU A 194 6.72 14.79 -5.49
CA GLU A 194 6.86 15.08 -6.92
C GLU A 194 6.08 14.09 -7.77
N ALA A 195 5.61 14.52 -8.92
CA ALA A 195 4.97 13.67 -9.91
C ALA A 195 5.95 13.43 -11.06
N LEU A 196 6.43 12.19 -11.18
CA LEU A 196 7.38 11.77 -12.19
C LEU A 196 6.74 10.87 -13.23
N THR A 197 7.14 11.05 -14.48
CA THR A 197 6.88 10.10 -15.56
C THR A 197 7.78 8.86 -15.41
N VAL A 198 7.44 7.77 -16.09
CA VAL A 198 8.32 6.59 -16.10
C VAL A 198 9.65 6.89 -16.80
N ARG A 199 9.68 7.80 -17.77
CA ARG A 199 10.94 8.23 -18.38
C ARG A 199 11.86 8.92 -17.38
N GLU A 200 11.34 9.91 -16.65
CA GLU A 200 12.11 10.60 -15.60
C GLU A 200 12.57 9.65 -14.50
N GLN A 201 11.75 8.67 -14.12
CA GLN A 201 12.16 7.61 -13.18
C GLN A 201 13.28 6.74 -13.79
N THR A 202 13.22 6.44 -15.10
CA THR A 202 14.26 5.68 -15.80
C THR A 202 15.58 6.45 -15.82
N ASP A 203 15.53 7.74 -16.10
CA ASP A 203 16.70 8.61 -16.12
C ASP A 203 17.34 8.71 -14.73
N GLN A 204 16.54 8.93 -13.68
CA GLN A 204 17.04 8.97 -12.29
C GLN A 204 17.64 7.63 -11.84
N LEU A 205 17.06 6.49 -12.23
CA LEU A 205 17.64 5.18 -11.98
C LEU A 205 18.97 4.99 -12.75
N GLY A 206 19.04 5.41 -13.99
CA GLY A 206 20.25 5.36 -14.79
C GLY A 206 21.40 6.17 -14.17
N GLU A 207 21.12 7.41 -13.77
CA GLU A 207 22.09 8.28 -13.07
C GLU A 207 22.57 7.62 -11.77
N MET A 208 21.66 7.08 -10.96
CA MET A 208 21.98 6.43 -9.70
C MET A 208 22.84 5.18 -9.89
N LEU A 209 22.58 4.38 -10.95
CA LEU A 209 23.33 3.17 -11.28
C LEU A 209 24.63 3.45 -12.06
N GLY A 210 24.89 4.71 -12.44
CA GLY A 210 26.06 5.08 -13.23
C GLY A 210 26.07 4.49 -14.66
N ARG A 211 24.91 4.17 -15.21
CA ARG A 211 24.74 3.58 -16.55
C ARG A 211 23.50 4.09 -17.26
N SER A 212 23.55 4.13 -18.60
CA SER A 212 22.39 4.50 -19.40
C SER A 212 21.33 3.41 -19.36
N LEU A 213 20.09 3.77 -19.04
CA LEU A 213 18.93 2.92 -19.16
C LEU A 213 18.06 3.40 -20.33
N ARG A 214 17.37 2.45 -20.98
CA ARG A 214 16.41 2.75 -22.05
C ARG A 214 15.00 2.50 -21.59
N PHE A 215 14.09 3.39 -21.94
CA PHE A 215 12.66 3.15 -21.79
C PHE A 215 12.09 2.50 -23.07
N GLU A 216 11.36 1.40 -22.91
CA GLU A 216 10.61 0.75 -23.96
C GLU A 216 9.13 0.71 -23.59
N ARG A 217 8.29 1.28 -24.47
CA ARG A 217 6.85 1.28 -24.29
C ARG A 217 6.26 -0.09 -24.64
N LEU A 218 5.48 -0.65 -23.72
CA LEU A 218 4.70 -1.85 -23.99
C LEU A 218 3.40 -1.50 -24.74
N THR A 219 3.01 -2.35 -25.68
CA THR A 219 1.65 -2.30 -26.21
C THR A 219 0.64 -2.73 -25.14
N ALA A 220 -0.65 -2.39 -25.34
CA ALA A 220 -1.71 -2.82 -24.44
C ALA A 220 -1.73 -4.35 -24.27
N ASP A 221 -1.55 -5.10 -25.35
CA ASP A 221 -1.53 -6.57 -25.33
C ASP A 221 -0.33 -7.12 -24.55
N GLN A 222 0.86 -6.53 -24.72
CA GLN A 222 2.05 -6.94 -23.97
C GLN A 222 1.89 -6.65 -22.47
N PHE A 223 1.35 -5.49 -22.12
CA PHE A 223 1.10 -5.13 -20.73
C PHE A 223 0.06 -6.07 -20.10
N ARG A 224 -1.07 -6.29 -20.80
CA ARG A 224 -2.12 -7.23 -20.39
C ARG A 224 -1.56 -8.65 -20.21
N ALA A 225 -0.77 -9.15 -21.15
CA ALA A 225 -0.13 -10.45 -21.04
C ALA A 225 0.81 -10.56 -19.83
N GLY A 226 1.52 -9.47 -19.49
CA GLY A 226 2.33 -9.40 -18.28
C GLY A 226 1.51 -9.49 -16.99
N LEU A 227 0.36 -8.82 -16.94
CA LEU A 227 -0.56 -8.85 -15.80
C LEU A 227 -1.19 -10.24 -15.59
N ARG A 228 -1.63 -10.90 -16.68
CA ARG A 228 -2.24 -12.25 -16.67
C ARG A 228 -1.34 -13.34 -16.04
N ARG A 229 -0.03 -13.13 -16.01
CA ARG A 229 0.89 -14.07 -15.34
C ARG A 229 0.79 -14.03 -13.81
N ARG A 230 0.17 -12.99 -13.26
CA ARG A 230 0.15 -12.71 -11.80
C ARG A 230 -1.24 -12.56 -11.22
N TYR A 231 -2.21 -12.19 -12.05
CA TYR A 231 -3.54 -11.80 -11.61
C TYR A 231 -4.63 -12.49 -12.42
N PRO A 232 -5.78 -12.80 -11.78
CA PRO A 232 -6.97 -13.29 -12.50
C PRO A 232 -7.58 -12.16 -13.35
N GLU A 233 -8.33 -12.54 -14.37
CA GLU A 233 -8.82 -11.61 -15.40
C GLU A 233 -9.58 -10.38 -14.84
N PRO A 234 -10.48 -10.49 -13.86
CA PRO A 234 -11.16 -9.30 -13.32
C PRO A 234 -10.20 -8.26 -12.72
N VAL A 235 -9.10 -8.72 -12.11
CA VAL A 235 -8.05 -7.83 -11.56
C VAL A 235 -7.20 -7.26 -12.70
N VAL A 236 -6.94 -8.02 -13.75
CA VAL A 236 -6.24 -7.53 -14.96
C VAL A 236 -7.01 -6.38 -15.59
N GLU A 237 -8.33 -6.53 -15.80
CA GLU A 237 -9.17 -5.46 -16.34
C GLU A 237 -9.16 -4.20 -15.47
N ALA A 238 -9.24 -4.34 -14.15
CA ALA A 238 -9.15 -3.22 -13.23
C ALA A 238 -7.80 -2.49 -13.33
N LEU A 239 -6.69 -3.23 -13.44
CA LEU A 239 -5.36 -2.65 -13.57
C LEU A 239 -5.17 -1.96 -14.94
N MET A 240 -5.74 -2.52 -16.02
CA MET A 240 -5.77 -1.89 -17.34
C MET A 240 -6.56 -0.58 -17.31
N ALA A 241 -7.76 -0.57 -16.74
CA ALA A 241 -8.57 0.63 -16.57
C ALA A 241 -7.84 1.71 -15.76
N SER A 242 -7.20 1.31 -14.66
CA SER A 242 -6.37 2.22 -13.85
C SER A 242 -5.18 2.80 -14.62
N ALA A 243 -4.54 2.00 -15.48
CA ALA A 243 -3.43 2.45 -16.32
C ALA A 243 -3.90 3.47 -17.36
N GLU A 244 -5.03 3.22 -18.03
CA GLU A 244 -5.62 4.14 -18.99
C GLU A 244 -6.05 5.47 -18.33
N ARG A 245 -6.71 5.43 -17.17
CA ARG A 245 -7.02 6.67 -16.43
C ARG A 245 -5.75 7.46 -16.06
N GLY A 246 -4.64 6.78 -15.80
CA GLY A 246 -3.36 7.44 -15.54
C GLY A 246 -2.91 8.35 -16.67
N ARG A 247 -3.22 7.99 -17.93
CA ARG A 247 -2.82 8.74 -19.12
C ARG A 247 -3.50 10.10 -19.25
N SER A 248 -4.62 10.34 -18.54
CA SER A 248 -5.26 11.65 -18.47
C SER A 248 -4.57 12.64 -17.49
N GLY A 249 -3.45 12.27 -16.88
CA GLY A 249 -2.74 13.11 -15.91
C GLY A 249 -3.36 13.08 -14.50
N SER A 250 -4.39 12.28 -14.27
CA SER A 250 -5.13 12.22 -12.99
C SER A 250 -4.28 11.77 -11.80
N LYS A 251 -3.03 11.29 -12.05
CA LYS A 251 -2.11 10.80 -11.02
C LYS A 251 -1.01 11.80 -10.64
N ALA A 252 -0.99 12.98 -11.24
CA ALA A 252 0.06 13.99 -11.04
C ALA A 252 -0.09 14.82 -9.76
N GLN A 253 -1.29 14.89 -9.20
CA GLN A 253 -1.53 15.73 -8.03
C GLN A 253 -0.69 15.29 -6.85
N VAL A 254 0.08 16.22 -6.27
CA VAL A 254 0.83 16.10 -5.03
C VAL A 254 -0.02 16.61 -3.88
N ASP A 255 -0.04 15.87 -2.77
CA ASP A 255 -0.82 16.18 -1.59
C ASP A 255 0.11 16.43 -0.39
N PRO A 256 -0.11 17.48 0.42
CA PRO A 256 0.77 17.84 1.53
C PRO A 256 0.64 16.94 2.75
N THR A 257 -0.32 16.04 2.79
CA THR A 257 -0.75 15.26 3.97
C THR A 257 0.41 14.53 4.66
N VAL A 258 1.34 13.92 3.90
CA VAL A 258 2.50 13.25 4.52
C VAL A 258 3.29 14.23 5.38
N ARG A 259 3.58 15.43 4.86
CA ARG A 259 4.30 16.45 5.60
C ARG A 259 3.50 16.98 6.78
N GLU A 260 2.21 17.24 6.60
CA GLU A 260 1.33 17.75 7.66
C GLU A 260 1.22 16.77 8.82
N VAL A 261 1.05 15.48 8.54
CA VAL A 261 0.92 14.45 9.58
C VAL A 261 2.26 14.11 10.20
N THR A 262 3.35 14.01 9.42
CA THR A 262 4.64 13.51 9.92
C THR A 262 5.59 14.61 10.41
N GLY A 263 5.34 15.88 10.04
CA GLY A 263 6.24 17.00 10.31
C GLY A 263 7.50 17.03 9.42
N ARG A 264 7.65 16.08 8.50
CA ARG A 264 8.78 16.02 7.56
C ARG A 264 8.29 15.88 6.11
N PRO A 265 9.05 16.35 5.12
CA PRO A 265 8.69 16.14 3.73
C PRO A 265 8.67 14.63 3.40
N PRO A 266 7.77 14.18 2.51
CA PRO A 266 7.82 12.81 2.00
C PRO A 266 9.13 12.58 1.24
N LYS A 267 9.59 11.33 1.19
CA LYS A 267 10.80 10.93 0.48
C LYS A 267 10.60 11.08 -1.04
N ASN A 268 11.55 11.68 -1.73
CA ASN A 268 11.53 11.74 -3.19
C ASN A 268 12.02 10.43 -3.82
N PHE A 269 11.75 10.26 -5.12
CA PHE A 269 12.08 9.03 -5.83
C PHE A 269 13.59 8.78 -5.89
N ARG A 270 14.41 9.82 -6.08
CA ARG A 270 15.89 9.70 -6.12
C ARG A 270 16.45 9.14 -4.81
N ALA A 271 16.00 9.64 -3.67
CA ALA A 271 16.44 9.17 -2.37
C ALA A 271 15.98 7.71 -2.12
N TRP A 272 14.73 7.38 -2.48
CA TRP A 272 14.23 6.02 -2.41
C TRP A 272 15.02 5.06 -3.31
N ALA A 273 15.34 5.46 -4.53
CA ALA A 273 16.11 4.66 -5.48
C ALA A 273 17.53 4.38 -4.96
N ALA A 274 18.19 5.38 -4.38
CA ALA A 274 19.51 5.22 -3.77
C ALA A 274 19.52 4.20 -2.62
N GLU A 275 18.52 4.23 -1.74
CA GLU A 275 18.36 3.25 -0.66
C GLU A 275 18.06 1.82 -1.15
N ASN A 276 17.56 1.68 -2.38
CA ASN A 276 17.21 0.40 -2.99
C ASN A 276 18.13 0.01 -4.17
N ALA A 277 19.29 0.67 -4.33
CA ALA A 277 20.20 0.50 -5.47
C ALA A 277 20.58 -0.97 -5.70
N GLU A 278 20.88 -1.72 -4.65
CA GLU A 278 21.25 -3.14 -4.72
C GLU A 278 20.16 -4.02 -5.37
N ARG A 279 18.90 -3.57 -5.35
CA ARG A 279 17.79 -4.30 -5.96
C ARG A 279 17.80 -4.23 -7.49
N PHE A 280 18.49 -3.24 -8.05
CA PHE A 280 18.59 -2.98 -9.50
C PHE A 280 19.95 -3.39 -10.09
N ASN A 281 20.95 -3.68 -9.25
CA ASN A 281 22.27 -4.19 -9.63
C ASN A 281 22.28 -5.70 -9.87
#